data_92cda94f2dc493406544b9d137f780bc
#
_entry.id   92cda94f2dc493406544b9d137f780bc
#
_cell.length_a   1.000
_cell.length_b   1.000
_cell.length_c   1.000
_cell.angle_alpha   90.00
_cell.angle_beta   90.00
_cell.angle_gamma   90.00
#
_symmetry.space_group_name_H-M   'P 1'
#
loop_
_entity.id
_entity.type
_entity.pdbx_description
1 polymer ?
#
loop_
_entity_poly.entity_id
_entity_poly.type
_entity_poly.pdbx_seq_one_letter_code
_entity_poly.pdbx_strand_id
1 'polypeptide(L)'
;MLEHASDIRGILVVSAKEGAQLGTVSEVHIDPQTKHVVAFSYRTRRIGGDRYYVPVEDVDRVGRDVLLIASEEAVVHQTNGEHAPGRSLEDLQGMRVTTMDGKHLGELADIDISYADWSIGALVLSGARRLPVEVADIRVGDGVLVPADSAGRLVEPAEKSG
;
A
#
# COMPACT_ATOMS: atom_id res chain seq x y z
N MET A 1 3.94 -11.09 9.78
CA MET A 1 5.07 -10.57 8.97
C MET A 1 4.59 -9.39 8.15
N LEU A 2 5.39 -8.35 8.09
CA LEU A 2 5.06 -7.16 7.30
C LEU A 2 5.71 -7.23 5.93
N GLU A 3 4.98 -6.77 4.92
CA GLU A 3 5.41 -6.76 3.53
C GLU A 3 5.36 -5.34 2.98
N HIS A 4 6.28 -5.00 2.06
CA HIS A 4 6.26 -3.71 1.40
C HIS A 4 5.05 -3.58 0.48
N ALA A 5 4.27 -2.52 0.64
CA ALA A 5 3.11 -2.28 -0.22
C ALA A 5 3.50 -2.17 -1.69
N SER A 6 4.67 -1.59 -1.99
CA SER A 6 5.14 -1.44 -3.37
C SER A 6 5.40 -2.78 -4.06
N ASP A 7 5.67 -3.86 -3.32
CA ASP A 7 5.91 -5.19 -3.89
C ASP A 7 4.66 -5.80 -4.51
N ILE A 8 3.48 -5.29 -4.15
CA ILE A 8 2.21 -5.78 -4.73
C ILE A 8 2.00 -5.21 -6.14
N ARG A 9 2.58 -4.05 -6.44
CA ARG A 9 2.48 -3.49 -7.80
C ARG A 9 3.17 -4.41 -8.81
N GLY A 10 2.52 -4.65 -9.94
CA GLY A 10 3.04 -5.48 -11.01
C GLY A 10 2.73 -6.96 -10.91
N ILE A 11 2.16 -7.43 -9.80
CA ILE A 11 1.77 -8.84 -9.70
C ILE A 11 0.45 -9.09 -10.43
N LEU A 12 0.26 -10.33 -10.84
CA LEU A 12 -0.90 -10.76 -11.62
C LEU A 12 -2.14 -10.87 -10.72
N VAL A 13 -3.27 -10.36 -11.20
CA VAL A 13 -4.58 -10.53 -10.54
C VAL A 13 -5.30 -11.72 -11.18
N VAL A 14 -5.68 -12.69 -10.36
CA VAL A 14 -6.36 -13.92 -10.81
C VAL A 14 -7.63 -14.10 -9.98
N SER A 15 -8.73 -14.44 -10.67
CA SER A 15 -9.97 -14.81 -9.99
C SER A 15 -9.97 -16.29 -9.64
N ALA A 16 -10.21 -16.60 -8.36
CA ALA A 16 -10.19 -18.00 -7.87
C ALA A 16 -11.33 -18.82 -8.47
N LYS A 17 -12.52 -18.22 -8.57
CA LYS A 17 -13.71 -18.91 -9.07
C LYS A 17 -13.59 -19.31 -10.55
N GLU A 18 -13.10 -18.39 -11.37
CA GLU A 18 -13.02 -18.58 -12.83
C GLU A 18 -11.65 -19.06 -13.31
N GLY A 19 -10.60 -18.93 -12.48
CA GLY A 19 -9.23 -19.18 -12.90
C GLY A 19 -8.73 -18.17 -13.93
N ALA A 20 -9.37 -17.02 -14.03
CA ALA A 20 -9.08 -16.04 -15.06
C ALA A 20 -7.96 -15.09 -14.62
N GLN A 21 -7.06 -14.81 -15.56
CA GLN A 21 -6.03 -13.79 -15.39
C GLN A 21 -6.62 -12.45 -15.82
N LEU A 22 -6.85 -11.54 -14.85
CA LEU A 22 -7.59 -10.32 -15.09
C LEU A 22 -6.70 -9.15 -15.52
N GLY A 23 -5.48 -9.11 -15.02
CA GLY A 23 -4.55 -8.03 -15.31
C GLY A 23 -3.41 -7.99 -14.31
N THR A 24 -2.78 -6.83 -14.17
CA THR A 24 -1.68 -6.61 -13.22
C THR A 24 -1.99 -5.44 -12.30
N VAL A 25 -1.61 -5.59 -11.02
CA VAL A 25 -1.80 -4.53 -10.02
C VAL A 25 -1.01 -3.30 -10.45
N SER A 26 -1.71 -2.17 -10.55
CA SER A 26 -1.11 -0.87 -10.88
C SER A 26 -0.93 0.01 -9.65
N GLU A 27 -1.81 -0.13 -8.65
CA GLU A 27 -1.75 0.72 -7.47
C GLU A 27 -2.38 0.08 -6.24
N VAL A 28 -1.87 0.48 -5.07
CA VAL A 28 -2.38 0.11 -3.76
C VAL A 28 -3.06 1.35 -3.17
N HIS A 29 -4.27 1.19 -2.66
CA HIS A 29 -5.05 2.29 -2.09
C HIS A 29 -5.19 2.15 -0.59
N ILE A 30 -4.92 3.24 0.12
CA ILE A 30 -4.89 3.30 1.59
C ILE A 30 -5.89 4.33 2.08
N ASP A 31 -6.68 3.98 3.09
CA ASP A 31 -7.53 4.94 3.78
C ASP A 31 -6.66 5.74 4.76
N PRO A 32 -6.54 7.07 4.59
CA PRO A 32 -5.70 7.88 5.47
C PRO A 32 -6.23 8.00 6.90
N GLN A 33 -7.50 7.72 7.13
CA GLN A 33 -8.09 7.75 8.48
C GLN A 33 -7.86 6.47 9.25
N THR A 34 -8.13 5.31 8.63
CA THR A 34 -7.94 4.01 9.27
C THR A 34 -6.52 3.50 9.17
N LYS A 35 -5.74 4.02 8.23
CA LYS A 35 -4.38 3.57 7.91
C LYS A 35 -4.34 2.08 7.58
N HIS A 36 -5.35 1.64 6.82
CA HIS A 36 -5.45 0.29 6.26
C HIS A 36 -5.49 0.36 4.75
N VAL A 37 -4.98 -0.68 4.09
CA VAL A 37 -5.20 -0.87 2.66
C VAL A 37 -6.67 -1.18 2.45
N VAL A 38 -7.30 -0.51 1.48
CA VAL A 38 -8.74 -0.67 1.22
C VAL A 38 -9.05 -1.22 -0.16
N ALA A 39 -8.13 -1.09 -1.11
CA ALA A 39 -8.37 -1.58 -2.48
C ALA A 39 -7.05 -1.71 -3.25
N PHE A 40 -7.12 -2.48 -4.33
CA PHE A 40 -6.05 -2.59 -5.32
C PHE A 40 -6.60 -2.27 -6.68
N SER A 41 -5.95 -1.35 -7.41
CA SER A 41 -6.27 -1.09 -8.80
C SER A 41 -5.43 -1.99 -9.70
N TYR A 42 -6.01 -2.42 -10.81
CA TYR A 42 -5.27 -3.16 -11.81
C TYR A 42 -5.69 -2.73 -13.22
N ARG A 43 -4.83 -3.04 -14.17
CA ARG A 43 -5.09 -2.79 -15.58
C ARG A 43 -5.20 -4.10 -16.32
N THR A 44 -6.16 -4.19 -17.23
CA THR A 44 -6.26 -5.34 -18.12
C THR A 44 -5.11 -5.32 -19.11
N ARG A 45 -4.80 -6.49 -19.69
CA ARG A 45 -3.68 -6.66 -20.63
C ARG A 45 -3.96 -6.15 -22.03
N ARG A 46 -5.18 -5.68 -22.30
CA ARG A 46 -5.55 -5.17 -23.63
C ARG A 46 -4.88 -3.83 -23.89
N ILE A 47 -4.54 -3.58 -25.17
CA ILE A 47 -4.05 -2.27 -25.61
C ILE A 47 -5.10 -1.21 -25.26
N GLY A 48 -4.66 -0.15 -24.55
CA GLY A 48 -5.59 0.85 -24.02
C GLY A 48 -6.34 0.41 -22.77
N GLY A 49 -5.83 -0.62 -22.08
CA GLY A 49 -6.49 -1.38 -21.06
C GLY A 49 -7.33 -0.61 -20.05
N ASP A 50 -8.51 -1.14 -19.79
CA ASP A 50 -9.42 -0.61 -18.79
C ASP A 50 -8.84 -0.75 -17.39
N ARG A 51 -9.21 0.18 -16.52
CA ARG A 51 -8.84 0.17 -15.12
C ARG A 51 -9.98 -0.38 -14.28
N TYR A 52 -9.63 -1.24 -13.36
CA TYR A 52 -10.55 -1.81 -12.38
C TYR A 52 -9.92 -1.68 -11.01
N TYR A 53 -10.75 -1.78 -9.98
CA TYR A 53 -10.23 -2.02 -8.65
C TYR A 53 -11.00 -3.14 -7.96
N VAL A 54 -10.36 -3.77 -7.00
CA VAL A 54 -10.96 -4.79 -6.15
C VAL A 54 -10.85 -4.32 -4.70
N PRO A 55 -11.98 -4.30 -3.95
CA PRO A 55 -11.92 -4.01 -2.52
C PRO A 55 -11.07 -5.07 -1.79
N VAL A 56 -10.39 -4.66 -0.75
CA VAL A 56 -9.48 -5.56 -0.03
C VAL A 56 -10.21 -6.76 0.60
N GLU A 57 -11.48 -6.58 0.99
CA GLU A 57 -12.31 -7.67 1.55
C GLU A 57 -12.61 -8.78 0.55
N ASP A 58 -12.43 -8.53 -0.74
CA ASP A 58 -12.64 -9.52 -1.80
C ASP A 58 -11.33 -10.19 -2.24
N VAL A 59 -10.22 -9.86 -1.59
CA VAL A 59 -8.93 -10.50 -1.83
C VAL A 59 -8.83 -11.74 -0.95
N ASP A 60 -8.66 -12.90 -1.58
CA ASP A 60 -8.51 -14.17 -0.87
C ASP A 60 -7.09 -14.33 -0.33
N ARG A 61 -6.10 -13.98 -1.14
CA ARG A 61 -4.70 -14.17 -0.77
C ARG A 61 -3.78 -13.32 -1.65
N VAL A 62 -2.73 -12.80 -1.04
CA VAL A 62 -1.61 -12.22 -1.77
C VAL A 62 -0.46 -13.19 -1.68
N GLY A 63 -0.06 -13.74 -2.82
CA GLY A 63 1.12 -14.57 -2.93
C GLY A 63 2.30 -13.75 -3.45
N ARG A 64 3.38 -14.44 -3.72
CA ARG A 64 4.58 -13.82 -4.27
C ARG A 64 4.36 -13.25 -5.67
N ASP A 65 3.63 -13.98 -6.51
CA ASP A 65 3.49 -13.67 -7.93
C ASP A 65 2.05 -13.33 -8.33
N VAL A 66 1.09 -13.62 -7.46
CA VAL A 66 -0.34 -13.52 -7.78
C VAL A 66 -1.12 -12.93 -6.60
N LEU A 67 -2.00 -11.99 -6.92
CA LEU A 67 -3.06 -11.53 -6.03
C LEU A 67 -4.33 -12.28 -6.43
N LEU A 68 -4.81 -13.11 -5.53
CA LEU A 68 -5.97 -13.98 -5.77
C LEU A 68 -7.22 -13.31 -5.20
N ILE A 69 -8.20 -13.06 -6.08
CA ILE A 69 -9.50 -12.53 -5.67
C ILE A 69 -10.56 -13.62 -5.78
N ALA A 70 -11.67 -13.45 -5.07
CA ALA A 70 -12.72 -14.46 -5.01
C ALA A 70 -13.36 -14.73 -6.38
N SER A 71 -13.74 -13.65 -7.08
CA SER A 71 -14.49 -13.74 -8.34
C SER A 71 -14.36 -12.46 -9.15
N GLU A 72 -14.54 -12.58 -10.47
CA GLU A 72 -14.64 -11.42 -11.36
C GLU A 72 -15.80 -10.49 -10.98
N GLU A 73 -16.82 -11.00 -10.31
CA GLU A 73 -17.98 -10.19 -9.86
C GLU A 73 -17.59 -9.17 -8.77
N ALA A 74 -16.47 -9.37 -8.10
CA ALA A 74 -16.02 -8.49 -7.03
C ALA A 74 -15.33 -7.22 -7.53
N VAL A 75 -14.93 -7.17 -8.82
CA VAL A 75 -14.19 -6.03 -9.35
C VAL A 75 -15.13 -4.89 -9.76
N VAL A 76 -14.61 -3.66 -9.62
CA VAL A 76 -15.34 -2.45 -10.00
C VAL A 76 -14.62 -1.78 -11.17
N HIS A 77 -15.33 -1.56 -12.26
CA HIS A 77 -14.77 -0.86 -13.42
C HIS A 77 -14.66 0.63 -13.12
N GLN A 78 -13.48 1.19 -13.30
CA GLN A 78 -13.25 2.63 -13.14
C GLN A 78 -13.61 3.34 -14.44
N THR A 79 -14.83 3.86 -14.48
CA THR A 79 -15.30 4.71 -15.58
C THR A 79 -14.98 6.18 -15.28
N ASN A 80 -15.29 7.06 -16.24
CA ASN A 80 -15.03 8.51 -16.12
C ASN A 80 -15.59 9.06 -14.80
N GLY A 81 -14.67 9.57 -13.94
CA GLY A 81 -15.00 10.17 -12.66
C GLY A 81 -15.10 9.22 -11.48
N GLU A 82 -15.03 7.91 -11.71
CA GLU A 82 -14.96 6.92 -10.63
C GLU A 82 -13.51 6.59 -10.31
N HIS A 83 -13.16 6.70 -9.03
CA HIS A 83 -11.84 6.37 -8.53
C HIS A 83 -11.95 5.30 -7.45
N ALA A 84 -10.88 4.51 -7.29
CA ALA A 84 -10.79 3.60 -6.16
C ALA A 84 -10.82 4.39 -4.85
N PRO A 85 -11.38 3.82 -3.76
CA PRO A 85 -11.42 4.50 -2.48
C PRO A 85 -10.01 4.73 -1.91
N GLY A 86 -9.88 5.72 -1.03
CA GLY A 86 -8.62 6.01 -0.36
C GLY A 86 -7.65 6.82 -1.21
N ARG A 87 -6.39 6.82 -0.78
CA ARG A 87 -5.29 7.50 -1.47
C ARG A 87 -4.32 6.45 -2.00
N SER A 88 -3.78 6.69 -3.18
CA SER A 88 -2.82 5.76 -3.77
C SER A 88 -1.49 5.79 -3.00
N LEU A 89 -0.77 4.66 -3.03
CA LEU A 89 0.59 4.62 -2.50
C LEU A 89 1.49 5.66 -3.20
N GLU A 90 1.33 5.84 -4.52
CA GLU A 90 2.06 6.85 -5.28
C GLU A 90 1.85 8.25 -4.71
N ASP A 91 0.61 8.57 -4.30
CA ASP A 91 0.27 9.87 -3.70
C ASP A 91 0.94 10.06 -2.33
N LEU A 92 1.17 8.99 -1.59
CA LEU A 92 1.82 9.03 -0.28
C LEU A 92 3.35 9.08 -0.39
N GLN A 93 3.91 8.49 -1.45
CA GLN A 93 5.35 8.47 -1.66
C GLN A 93 5.88 9.89 -1.88
N GLY A 94 6.95 10.22 -1.17
CA GLY A 94 7.53 11.56 -1.20
C GLY A 94 7.01 12.50 -0.12
N MET A 95 5.95 12.12 0.61
CA MET A 95 5.45 12.95 1.71
C MET A 95 6.49 13.09 2.81
N ARG A 96 6.53 14.27 3.42
CA ARG A 96 7.40 14.52 4.55
C ARG A 96 6.87 13.79 5.78
N VAL A 97 7.78 13.13 6.49
CA VAL A 97 7.50 12.47 7.76
C VAL A 97 8.09 13.33 8.87
N THR A 98 7.23 13.82 9.75
CA THR A 98 7.58 14.78 10.78
C THR A 98 7.06 14.28 12.13
N THR A 99 7.83 14.46 13.18
CA THR A 99 7.39 14.14 14.54
C THR A 99 6.41 15.18 15.05
N MET A 100 5.60 14.81 16.04
CA MET A 100 4.62 15.74 16.65
C MET A 100 5.29 16.90 17.39
N ASP A 101 6.58 16.81 17.71
CA ASP A 101 7.36 17.91 18.29
C ASP A 101 8.15 18.70 17.23
N GLY A 102 7.88 18.48 15.95
CA GLY A 102 8.35 19.32 14.86
C GLY A 102 9.67 18.94 14.21
N LYS A 103 10.15 17.73 14.40
CA LYS A 103 11.38 17.26 13.75
C LYS A 103 11.09 16.56 12.44
N HIS A 104 11.77 16.95 11.38
CA HIS A 104 11.71 16.27 10.08
C HIS A 104 12.57 15.01 10.11
N LEU A 105 11.97 13.85 9.81
CA LEU A 105 12.68 12.57 9.80
C LEU A 105 13.12 12.12 8.42
N GLY A 106 12.41 12.55 7.37
CA GLY A 106 12.68 12.18 5.99
C GLY A 106 11.41 12.16 5.16
N GLU A 107 11.48 11.62 3.98
CA GLU A 107 10.34 11.45 3.08
C GLU A 107 9.89 9.99 3.07
N LEU A 108 8.58 9.78 2.92
CA LEU A 108 8.01 8.45 2.83
C LEU A 108 8.37 7.81 1.49
N ALA A 109 9.04 6.67 1.53
CA ALA A 109 9.39 5.91 0.33
C ALA A 109 8.44 4.75 0.09
N ASP A 110 7.96 4.12 1.17
CA ASP A 110 7.09 2.95 1.09
C ASP A 110 6.39 2.76 2.44
N ILE A 111 5.46 1.85 2.50
CA ILE A 111 4.84 1.41 3.75
C ILE A 111 4.92 -0.11 3.84
N ASP A 112 5.07 -0.62 5.05
CA ASP A 112 4.98 -2.05 5.31
C ASP A 112 3.61 -2.34 5.88
N ILE A 113 2.95 -3.33 5.30
CA ILE A 113 1.57 -3.70 5.65
C ILE A 113 1.50 -5.14 6.11
N SER A 114 0.52 -5.43 6.97
CA SER A 114 0.18 -6.78 7.38
C SER A 114 -0.89 -7.33 6.44
N TYR A 115 -0.65 -8.49 5.84
CA TYR A 115 -1.68 -9.15 5.02
C TYR A 115 -2.77 -9.79 5.87
N ALA A 116 -2.57 -9.89 7.19
CA ALA A 116 -3.58 -10.47 8.08
C ALA A 116 -4.79 -9.53 8.27
N ASP A 117 -4.54 -8.23 8.43
CA ASP A 117 -5.58 -7.24 8.69
C ASP A 117 -5.49 -5.99 7.80
N TRP A 118 -4.50 -5.95 6.89
CA TRP A 118 -4.25 -4.86 5.94
C TRP A 118 -3.85 -3.54 6.60
N SER A 119 -3.41 -3.57 7.85
CA SER A 119 -2.95 -2.38 8.56
C SER A 119 -1.51 -2.00 8.18
N ILE A 120 -1.20 -0.71 8.26
CA ILE A 120 0.17 -0.22 8.18
C ILE A 120 0.87 -0.57 9.50
N GLY A 121 1.99 -1.28 9.41
CA GLY A 121 2.81 -1.65 10.58
C GLY A 121 4.16 -0.95 10.64
N ALA A 122 4.61 -0.37 9.54
CA ALA A 122 5.83 0.42 9.51
C ALA A 122 5.83 1.40 8.34
N LEU A 123 6.57 2.48 8.49
CA LEU A 123 6.87 3.41 7.41
C LEU A 123 8.31 3.16 6.97
N VAL A 124 8.52 3.18 5.66
CA VAL A 124 9.88 3.12 5.09
C VAL A 124 10.21 4.52 4.58
N LEU A 125 11.25 5.11 5.13
CA LEU A 125 11.69 6.45 4.77
C LEU A 125 12.81 6.40 3.74
N SER A 126 13.10 7.53 3.14
CA SER A 126 14.25 7.70 2.25
C SER A 126 15.53 7.16 2.93
N GLY A 127 16.37 6.49 2.13
CA GLY A 127 17.55 5.81 2.67
C GLY A 127 17.25 4.44 3.28
N ALA A 128 16.07 3.88 3.01
CA ALA A 128 15.64 2.56 3.49
C ALA A 128 15.55 2.44 5.02
N ARG A 129 15.44 3.56 5.72
CA ARG A 129 15.22 3.57 7.18
C ARG A 129 13.78 3.19 7.47
N ARG A 130 13.59 2.35 8.45
CA ARG A 130 12.28 1.80 8.77
C ARG A 130 11.80 2.28 10.14
N LEU A 131 10.58 2.77 10.19
CA LEU A 131 9.95 3.22 11.43
C LEU A 131 8.74 2.33 11.72
N PRO A 132 8.84 1.41 12.70
CA PRO A 132 7.67 0.67 13.16
C PRO A 132 6.64 1.64 13.74
N VAL A 133 5.36 1.45 13.39
CA VAL A 133 4.29 2.35 13.84
C VAL A 133 3.05 1.55 14.23
N GLU A 134 2.22 2.16 15.07
CA GLU A 134 0.86 1.72 15.34
C GLU A 134 -0.11 2.63 14.61
N VAL A 135 -1.18 2.07 14.04
CA VAL A 135 -2.14 2.87 13.24
C VAL A 135 -2.75 4.02 14.03
N ALA A 136 -2.95 3.85 15.33
CA ALA A 136 -3.52 4.88 16.19
C ALA A 136 -2.59 6.09 16.40
N ASP A 137 -1.29 5.89 16.20
CA ASP A 137 -0.28 6.88 16.57
C ASP A 137 0.17 7.77 15.42
N ILE A 138 -0.23 7.44 14.19
CA ILE A 138 0.15 8.21 13.01
C ILE A 138 -1.01 9.01 12.45
N ARG A 139 -0.69 10.11 11.77
CA ARG A 139 -1.66 10.92 11.05
C ARG A 139 -1.19 11.10 9.62
N VAL A 140 -2.09 10.90 8.68
CA VAL A 140 -1.82 11.06 7.25
C VAL A 140 -2.70 12.16 6.70
N GLY A 141 -2.07 13.20 6.17
CA GLY A 141 -2.74 14.33 5.55
C GLY A 141 -1.91 14.81 4.37
N ASP A 142 -1.48 16.07 4.40
CA ASP A 142 -0.53 16.61 3.40
C ASP A 142 0.90 16.08 3.63
N GLY A 143 1.14 15.56 4.81
CA GLY A 143 2.34 14.86 5.21
C GLY A 143 1.96 13.79 6.21
N VAL A 144 2.96 13.12 6.77
CA VAL A 144 2.76 12.10 7.79
C VAL A 144 3.32 12.60 9.11
N LEU A 145 2.48 12.58 10.16
CA LEU A 145 2.90 12.91 11.53
C LEU A 145 3.07 11.60 12.32
N VAL A 146 4.14 11.55 13.08
CA VAL A 146 4.49 10.40 13.93
C VAL A 146 4.77 10.86 15.35
N PRO A 147 4.75 9.97 16.36
CA PRO A 147 5.03 10.36 17.74
C PRO A 147 6.39 11.05 17.92
N ALA A 148 6.50 11.87 18.95
CA ALA A 148 7.71 12.65 19.22
C ALA A 148 8.97 11.78 19.43
N ASP A 149 8.82 10.56 19.97
CA ASP A 149 9.94 9.65 20.23
C ASP A 149 10.34 8.80 19.02
N SER A 150 9.74 9.04 17.85
CA SER A 150 9.94 8.21 16.65
C SER A 150 11.39 8.21 16.15
N ALA A 151 12.12 9.31 16.34
CA ALA A 151 13.52 9.37 15.91
C ALA A 151 14.36 8.25 16.55
N GLY A 152 14.08 7.93 17.80
CA GLY A 152 14.77 6.85 18.53
C GLY A 152 14.32 5.45 18.13
N ARG A 153 13.23 5.33 17.41
CA ARG A 153 12.67 4.05 16.95
C ARG A 153 13.06 3.71 15.52
N LEU A 154 13.70 4.63 14.80
CA LEU A 154 14.16 4.38 13.44
C LEU A 154 15.16 3.25 13.40
N VAL A 155 14.92 2.30 12.50
CA VAL A 155 15.83 1.18 12.25
C VAL A 155 16.57 1.47 10.97
N GLU A 156 17.91 1.57 11.08
CA GLU A 156 18.75 1.78 9.92
C GLU A 156 18.82 0.50 9.08
N PRO A 157 19.00 0.62 7.75
CA PRO A 157 19.14 -0.56 6.91
C PRO A 157 20.41 -1.32 7.32
N ALA A 158 20.32 -2.67 7.23
CA ALA A 158 21.46 -3.52 7.52
C ALA A 158 22.62 -3.16 6.57
N GLU A 159 23.83 -2.94 7.13
CA GLU A 159 25.02 -2.75 6.31
C GLU A 159 25.25 -4.02 5.50
N LYS A 160 25.34 -3.87 4.18
CA LYS A 160 25.79 -4.95 3.34
C LYS A 160 27.28 -5.14 3.62
N SER A 161 27.62 -6.20 4.35
CA SER A 161 29.00 -6.66 4.42
C SER A 161 29.42 -6.99 3.00
N GLY A 162 30.15 -6.08 2.42
CA GLY A 162 30.65 -6.20 1.05
C GLY A 162 31.71 -7.25 0.92
#